data_6aa7691f6bfb43161ff9dfda446673f2
#
_entry.id   6aa7691f6bfb43161ff9dfda446673f2
#
_cell.length_a   1.000
_cell.length_b   1.000
_cell.length_c   1.000
_cell.angle_alpha   90.00
_cell.angle_beta   90.00
_cell.angle_gamma   90.00
#
_symmetry.space_group_name_H-M   'P 1'
#
loop_
_entity.id
_entity.type
_entity.pdbx_description
1 polymer ?
#
loop_
_entity_poly.entity_id
_entity_poly.type
_entity_poly.pdbx_seq_one_letter_code
_entity_poly.pdbx_strand_id
1 'polypeptide(L)'
;MAKFEEGLRYSESHEYIRVEGEYGYIGISDYAQHALGNVVYVDMPEVDDEVTAGEEFGAVESVKAASDLISPVSGTVVEINEALEDTPELLNEDAFANWIIKVQLSDPSELDKVMDAEAYKAICN
;
A
#
# COMPACT_ATOMS: atom_id res chain seq x y z
N MET A 1 -6.47 -14.89 -10.66
CA MET A 1 -6.24 -15.20 -9.26
C MET A 1 -5.21 -14.24 -8.67
N ALA A 2 -5.48 -13.72 -7.48
CA ALA A 2 -4.59 -12.76 -6.86
C ALA A 2 -3.25 -13.40 -6.45
N LYS A 3 -2.19 -12.62 -6.54
CA LYS A 3 -0.85 -13.04 -6.14
C LYS A 3 -0.59 -12.55 -4.72
N PHE A 4 0.18 -13.34 -3.98
CA PHE A 4 0.57 -13.01 -2.61
C PHE A 4 2.08 -13.21 -2.52
N GLU A 5 2.78 -12.17 -2.08
CA GLU A 5 4.24 -12.21 -2.02
C GLU A 5 4.69 -12.49 -0.59
N GLU A 6 5.57 -13.49 -0.43
CA GLU A 6 6.13 -13.85 0.86
C GLU A 6 7.10 -12.76 1.32
N GLY A 7 7.23 -12.61 2.63
CA GLY A 7 8.13 -11.62 3.20
C GLY A 7 7.51 -10.25 3.36
N LEU A 8 6.33 -10.02 2.82
CA LEU A 8 5.59 -8.78 3.02
C LEU A 8 4.62 -8.93 4.18
N ARG A 9 4.18 -7.80 4.70
CA ARG A 9 3.09 -7.75 5.68
C ARG A 9 1.90 -7.07 5.02
N TYR A 10 0.70 -7.39 5.48
CA TYR A 10 -0.55 -6.92 4.86
C TYR A 10 -1.52 -6.42 5.90
N SER A 11 -2.27 -5.37 5.56
CA SER A 11 -3.34 -4.86 6.42
C SER A 11 -4.69 -5.42 5.99
N GLU A 12 -5.67 -5.30 6.88
CA GLU A 12 -7.05 -5.72 6.58
C GLU A 12 -7.66 -4.93 5.43
N SER A 13 -7.19 -3.71 5.21
CA SER A 13 -7.67 -2.84 4.14
C SER A 13 -6.92 -3.06 2.83
N HIS A 14 -6.10 -4.12 2.77
CA HIS A 14 -5.44 -4.58 1.53
C HIS A 14 -4.26 -3.73 1.06
N GLU A 15 -3.61 -3.04 1.97
CA GLU A 15 -2.30 -2.46 1.71
C GLU A 15 -1.22 -3.44 2.14
N TYR A 16 -0.08 -3.41 1.45
CA TYR A 16 1.09 -4.17 1.89
C TYR A 16 2.16 -3.22 2.39
N ILE A 17 3.09 -3.77 3.18
CA ILE A 17 4.30 -3.06 3.55
C ILE A 17 5.50 -3.99 3.39
N ARG A 18 6.53 -3.50 2.70
CA ARG A 18 7.82 -4.18 2.57
C ARG A 18 8.82 -3.40 3.41
N VAL A 19 9.39 -4.05 4.41
CA VAL A 19 10.30 -3.39 5.34
C VAL A 19 11.76 -3.61 4.90
N GLU A 20 12.51 -2.51 4.81
CA GLU A 20 13.94 -2.54 4.52
C GLU A 20 14.64 -1.60 5.49
N GLY A 21 15.30 -2.19 6.51
CA GLY A 21 15.91 -1.40 7.57
C GLY A 21 14.86 -0.64 8.35
N GLU A 22 15.01 0.67 8.43
CA GLU A 22 14.05 1.53 9.14
C GLU A 22 12.98 2.11 8.24
N TYR A 23 12.91 1.66 6.97
CA TYR A 23 11.98 2.18 5.99
C TYR A 23 10.94 1.13 5.62
N GLY A 24 9.75 1.60 5.26
CA GLY A 24 8.69 0.74 4.76
C GLY A 24 8.18 1.25 3.43
N TYR A 25 8.02 0.35 2.46
CA TYR A 25 7.41 0.66 1.17
C TYR A 25 5.98 0.19 1.22
N ILE A 26 5.04 1.08 1.00
CA ILE A 26 3.61 0.80 1.15
C ILE A 26 2.92 0.90 -0.20
N GLY A 27 2.09 -0.08 -0.51
CA GLY A 27 1.29 -0.08 -1.72
C GLY A 27 0.04 -0.90 -1.50
N ILE A 28 -0.73 -1.10 -2.59
CA ILE A 28 -1.91 -1.95 -2.53
C ILE A 28 -1.55 -3.36 -2.96
N SER A 29 -2.26 -4.35 -2.41
CA SER A 29 -2.00 -5.74 -2.76
C SER A 29 -2.52 -6.06 -4.16
N ASP A 30 -2.08 -7.19 -4.71
CA ASP A 30 -2.60 -7.65 -5.99
C ASP A 30 -4.10 -7.93 -5.91
N TYR A 31 -4.57 -8.45 -4.78
CA TYR A 31 -6.00 -8.65 -4.53
C TYR A 31 -6.76 -7.32 -4.66
N ALA A 32 -6.21 -6.24 -4.07
CA ALA A 32 -6.86 -4.94 -4.10
C ALA A 32 -6.96 -4.39 -5.52
N GLN A 33 -5.90 -4.50 -6.32
CA GLN A 33 -5.96 -3.98 -7.68
C GLN A 33 -6.93 -4.78 -8.56
N HIS A 34 -7.06 -6.09 -8.32
CA HIS A 34 -8.06 -6.88 -9.03
C HIS A 34 -9.48 -6.43 -8.66
N ALA A 35 -9.72 -6.18 -7.38
CA ALA A 35 -11.03 -5.74 -6.90
C ALA A 35 -11.40 -4.35 -7.44
N LEU A 36 -10.41 -3.46 -7.56
CA LEU A 36 -10.64 -2.10 -8.07
C LEU A 36 -10.86 -2.06 -9.58
N GLY A 37 -10.19 -2.93 -10.32
CA GLY A 37 -10.17 -2.85 -11.77
C GLY A 37 -9.17 -1.78 -12.23
N ASN A 38 -9.37 -1.23 -13.42
CA ASN A 38 -8.41 -0.31 -14.03
C ASN A 38 -8.26 0.98 -13.23
N VAL A 39 -7.07 1.20 -12.68
CA VAL A 39 -6.76 2.38 -11.88
C VAL A 39 -6.54 3.57 -12.81
N VAL A 40 -7.19 4.69 -12.51
CA VAL A 40 -7.13 5.90 -13.34
C VAL A 40 -6.49 7.09 -12.61
N TYR A 41 -6.40 7.03 -11.28
CA TYR A 41 -5.82 8.12 -10.51
C TYR A 41 -5.33 7.62 -9.15
N VAL A 42 -4.19 8.14 -8.68
CA VAL A 42 -3.66 7.85 -7.34
C VAL A 42 -3.37 9.18 -6.67
N ASP A 43 -4.04 9.40 -5.53
CA ASP A 43 -3.80 10.59 -4.71
C ASP A 43 -2.77 10.23 -3.65
N MET A 44 -1.58 10.84 -3.74
CA MET A 44 -0.47 10.55 -2.84
C MET A 44 -0.18 11.74 -1.93
N PRO A 45 0.35 11.48 -0.73
CA PRO A 45 0.80 12.58 0.14
C PRO A 45 2.07 13.20 -0.42
N GLU A 46 2.56 14.22 0.26
CA GLU A 46 3.81 14.86 -0.10
C GLU A 46 4.94 14.31 0.75
N VAL A 47 6.17 14.42 0.24
CA VAL A 47 7.36 14.12 1.03
C VAL A 47 7.36 15.02 2.27
N ASP A 48 7.75 14.45 3.39
CA ASP A 48 7.77 15.06 4.73
C ASP A 48 6.41 15.05 5.44
N ASP A 49 5.33 14.63 4.78
CA ASP A 49 4.04 14.44 5.46
C ASP A 49 4.15 13.26 6.43
N GLU A 50 3.42 13.34 7.54
CA GLU A 50 3.35 12.25 8.50
C GLU A 50 2.15 11.38 8.21
N VAL A 51 2.33 10.06 8.37
CA VAL A 51 1.23 9.09 8.26
C VAL A 51 1.07 8.40 9.61
N THR A 52 -0.15 7.99 9.92
CA THR A 52 -0.49 7.34 11.18
C THR A 52 -1.17 6.01 10.91
N ALA A 53 -0.75 4.97 11.63
CA ALA A 53 -1.32 3.64 11.47
C ALA A 53 -2.84 3.70 11.65
N GLY A 54 -3.56 3.10 10.70
CA GLY A 54 -5.03 3.05 10.73
C GLY A 54 -5.71 4.30 10.16
N GLU A 55 -4.95 5.30 9.71
CA GLU A 55 -5.50 6.51 9.13
C GLU A 55 -5.22 6.60 7.64
N GLU A 56 -6.08 7.35 6.95
CA GLU A 56 -5.96 7.56 5.52
C GLU A 56 -4.72 8.38 5.18
N PHE A 57 -3.97 7.95 4.16
CA PHE A 57 -2.83 8.74 3.66
C PHE A 57 -3.00 9.16 2.21
N GLY A 58 -4.03 8.68 1.55
CA GLY A 58 -4.29 9.00 0.16
C GLY A 58 -5.50 8.23 -0.33
N ALA A 59 -5.63 8.15 -1.66
CA ALA A 59 -6.76 7.45 -2.27
C ALA A 59 -6.36 6.91 -3.64
N VAL A 60 -7.08 5.89 -4.08
CA VAL A 60 -6.92 5.35 -5.42
C VAL A 60 -8.29 5.32 -6.09
N GLU A 61 -8.35 5.78 -7.35
CA GLU A 61 -9.58 5.77 -8.12
C GLU A 61 -9.45 4.86 -9.31
N SER A 62 -10.49 4.10 -9.55
CA SER A 62 -10.57 3.22 -10.72
C SER A 62 -11.77 3.61 -11.56
N VAL A 63 -11.93 2.95 -12.71
CA VAL A 63 -13.08 3.21 -13.60
C VAL A 63 -14.42 2.94 -12.94
N LYS A 64 -14.45 2.15 -11.86
CA LYS A 64 -15.70 1.75 -11.22
C LYS A 64 -15.84 2.17 -9.76
N ALA A 65 -14.76 2.60 -9.10
CA ALA A 65 -14.79 2.86 -7.67
C ALA A 65 -13.67 3.78 -7.22
N ALA A 66 -13.80 4.32 -6.01
CA ALA A 66 -12.74 5.04 -5.33
C ALA A 66 -12.54 4.40 -3.96
N SER A 67 -11.31 4.34 -3.49
CA SER A 67 -10.98 3.70 -2.23
C SER A 67 -9.92 4.51 -1.49
N ASP A 68 -10.12 4.68 -0.18
CA ASP A 68 -9.11 5.34 0.65
C ASP A 68 -7.91 4.40 0.86
N LEU A 69 -6.72 4.98 0.92
CA LEU A 69 -5.51 4.25 1.24
C LEU A 69 -5.23 4.44 2.73
N ILE A 70 -5.21 3.34 3.47
CA ILE A 70 -5.03 3.36 4.92
C ILE A 70 -3.61 2.90 5.24
N SER A 71 -2.90 3.69 6.04
CA SER A 71 -1.51 3.35 6.37
C SER A 71 -1.47 2.21 7.38
N PRO A 72 -0.67 1.16 7.11
CA PRO A 72 -0.51 0.08 8.10
C PRO A 72 0.43 0.46 9.23
N VAL A 73 1.18 1.55 9.09
CA VAL A 73 2.18 1.97 10.08
C VAL A 73 2.22 3.49 10.20
N SER A 74 2.90 3.97 11.25
CA SER A 74 3.14 5.40 11.44
C SER A 74 4.57 5.74 11.03
N GLY A 75 4.75 6.94 10.48
CA GLY A 75 6.06 7.38 10.05
C GLY A 75 5.99 8.66 9.24
N THR A 76 7.12 9.02 8.65
CA THR A 76 7.25 10.20 7.82
C THR A 76 7.51 9.78 6.37
N VAL A 77 6.76 10.36 5.44
CA VAL A 77 6.94 10.07 4.01
C VAL A 77 8.28 10.62 3.56
N VAL A 78 9.14 9.75 3.06
CA VAL A 78 10.47 10.15 2.56
C VAL A 78 10.54 10.11 1.04
N GLU A 79 9.62 9.38 0.40
CA GLU A 79 9.58 9.28 -1.05
C GLU A 79 8.17 8.89 -1.50
N ILE A 80 7.75 9.39 -2.66
CA ILE A 80 6.51 8.94 -3.31
C ILE A 80 6.86 8.38 -4.68
N ASN A 81 6.02 7.49 -5.20
CA ASN A 81 6.24 6.92 -6.52
C ASN A 81 5.61 7.84 -7.57
N GLU A 82 6.39 8.80 -8.04
CA GLU A 82 5.90 9.82 -8.97
C GLU A 82 5.43 9.25 -10.30
N ALA A 83 5.90 8.06 -10.69
CA ALA A 83 5.45 7.43 -11.92
C ALA A 83 3.94 7.17 -11.92
N LEU A 84 3.34 7.01 -10.73
CA LEU A 84 1.90 6.79 -10.62
C LEU A 84 1.07 8.03 -10.92
N GLU A 85 1.67 9.22 -10.91
CA GLU A 85 0.97 10.45 -11.29
C GLU A 85 0.64 10.44 -12.77
N ASP A 86 1.56 9.99 -13.59
CA ASP A 86 1.38 9.95 -15.04
C ASP A 86 0.82 8.61 -15.53
N THR A 87 1.14 7.53 -14.81
CA THR A 87 0.81 6.17 -15.25
C THR A 87 0.23 5.38 -14.08
N PRO A 88 -0.97 5.74 -13.58
CA PRO A 88 -1.57 5.06 -12.43
C PRO A 88 -1.87 3.58 -12.69
N GLU A 89 -2.04 3.17 -13.94
CA GLU A 89 -2.30 1.78 -14.30
C GLU A 89 -1.10 0.85 -14.04
N LEU A 90 0.05 1.38 -13.65
CA LEU A 90 1.17 0.56 -13.20
C LEU A 90 0.76 -0.32 -12.01
N LEU A 91 -0.19 0.14 -11.21
CA LEU A 91 -0.70 -0.66 -10.09
C LEU A 91 -1.39 -1.93 -10.59
N ASN A 92 -2.00 -1.88 -11.76
CA ASN A 92 -2.65 -3.05 -12.35
C ASN A 92 -1.64 -3.99 -13.01
N GLU A 93 -0.52 -3.45 -13.49
CA GLU A 93 0.50 -4.25 -14.16
C GLU A 93 1.31 -5.07 -13.16
N ASP A 94 1.73 -4.45 -12.06
CA ASP A 94 2.46 -5.14 -11.01
C ASP A 94 2.39 -4.32 -9.72
N ALA A 95 1.41 -4.63 -8.90
CA ALA A 95 1.15 -3.90 -7.66
C ALA A 95 2.32 -3.99 -6.67
N PHE A 96 3.03 -5.12 -6.65
CA PHE A 96 4.13 -5.29 -5.69
C PHE A 96 5.40 -4.57 -6.13
N ALA A 97 5.63 -4.42 -7.45
CA ALA A 97 6.76 -3.67 -7.95
C ALA A 97 6.52 -2.16 -7.89
N ASN A 98 5.26 -1.73 -7.88
CA ASN A 98 4.88 -0.33 -7.93
C ASN A 98 4.30 0.13 -6.59
N TRP A 99 5.19 0.29 -5.59
CA TRP A 99 4.80 0.83 -4.30
C TRP A 99 4.34 2.28 -4.46
N ILE A 100 3.53 2.76 -3.51
CA ILE A 100 2.94 4.10 -3.58
C ILE A 100 3.78 5.10 -2.80
N ILE A 101 4.12 4.80 -1.56
CA ILE A 101 4.94 5.68 -0.72
C ILE A 101 6.02 4.88 0.01
N LYS A 102 7.09 5.58 0.37
CA LYS A 102 8.15 5.04 1.23
C LYS A 102 8.17 5.90 2.49
N VAL A 103 8.11 5.27 3.64
CA VAL A 103 8.07 5.98 4.93
C VAL A 103 9.24 5.56 5.81
N GLN A 104 9.70 6.50 6.64
CA GLN A 104 10.63 6.18 7.72
C GLN A 104 9.76 5.80 8.91
N LEU A 105 9.91 4.57 9.38
CA LEU A 105 9.07 4.02 10.46
C LEU A 105 9.35 4.73 11.78
N SER A 106 8.29 5.18 12.46
CA SER A 106 8.43 5.81 13.76
C SER A 106 8.24 4.83 14.90
N ASP A 107 7.52 3.73 14.65
CA ASP A 107 7.25 2.71 15.66
C ASP A 107 7.20 1.33 15.00
N PRO A 108 8.35 0.64 14.91
CA PRO A 108 8.40 -0.68 14.28
C PRO A 108 7.52 -1.74 14.95
N SER A 109 7.11 -1.52 16.20
CA SER A 109 6.24 -2.47 16.88
C SER A 109 4.85 -2.58 16.24
N GLU A 110 4.47 -1.58 15.44
CA GLU A 110 3.20 -1.62 14.71
C GLU A 110 3.17 -2.74 13.68
N LEU A 111 4.33 -3.23 13.26
CA LEU A 111 4.40 -4.35 12.32
C LEU A 111 3.82 -5.64 12.90
N ASP A 112 3.76 -5.74 14.22
CA ASP A 112 3.17 -6.90 14.88
C ASP A 112 1.65 -6.96 14.72
N LYS A 113 1.03 -5.86 14.32
CA LYS A 113 -0.42 -5.76 14.14
C LYS A 113 -0.87 -6.09 12.73
N VAL A 114 0.06 -6.23 11.80
CA VAL A 114 -0.25 -6.54 10.40
C VAL A 114 0.02 -8.01 10.11
N MET A 115 -0.67 -8.52 9.11
CA MET A 115 -0.66 -9.95 8.80
C MET A 115 0.52 -10.35 7.91
N ASP A 116 0.96 -11.61 8.04
CA ASP A 116 1.86 -12.18 7.04
C ASP A 116 1.03 -12.64 5.84
N ALA A 117 1.70 -13.17 4.82
CA ALA A 117 1.02 -13.58 3.58
C ALA A 117 -0.03 -14.67 3.82
N GLU A 118 0.24 -15.64 4.70
CA GLU A 118 -0.71 -16.73 4.96
C GLU A 118 -1.97 -16.23 5.66
N ALA A 119 -1.83 -15.38 6.67
CA ALA A 119 -2.99 -14.84 7.37
C ALA A 119 -3.82 -13.97 6.43
N TYR A 120 -3.14 -13.20 5.59
CA TYR A 120 -3.84 -12.33 4.65
C TYR A 120 -4.60 -13.13 3.59
N LYS A 121 -4.02 -14.22 3.07
CA LYS A 121 -4.71 -15.08 2.11
C LYS A 121 -6.04 -15.59 2.69
N ALA A 122 -6.08 -15.89 3.98
CA ALA A 122 -7.27 -16.42 4.61
C ALA A 122 -8.44 -15.45 4.54
N ILE A 123 -8.19 -14.14 4.60
CA ILE A 123 -9.27 -13.15 4.54
C ILE A 123 -9.64 -12.76 3.11
N CYS A 124 -8.84 -13.14 2.13
CA CYS A 124 -9.08 -12.82 0.72
C CYS A 124 -9.91 -13.88 -0.01
N ASN A 125 -10.23 -14.97 0.64
CA ASN A 125 -11.02 -16.05 0.02
C ASN A 125 -12.50 -15.95 0.33
#